data_728b7bacf6589024f93be440e2a43a22
#
_entry.id   728b7bacf6589024f93be440e2a43a22
#
_cell.length_a   1.000
_cell.length_b   1.000
_cell.length_c   1.000
_cell.angle_alpha   90.00
_cell.angle_beta   90.00
_cell.angle_gamma   90.00
#
_symmetry.space_group_name_H-M   'P 1'
#
loop_
_entity.id
_entity.type
_entity.pdbx_description
1 polymer ?
#
loop_
_entity_poly.entity_id
_entity_poly.type
_entity_poly.pdbx_seq_one_letter_code
_entity_poly.pdbx_strand_id
1 'polypeptide(L)'
;MADVMDERIRAIQITSGFGFTAGAFLVALSLFLYPSLPAANETNKILEILSKQESGGWMMLHATLVLGFVLVAIGFTGYGFLLHLKGSSGAASIITACAVIGGTLWAAFLSAEFFVHPFIMNLASLEPGLGTMLFTLYWFWKLGAIALAAVLLFTAVAAAGLAGTSRGLQPVWLGWGGAFFAVLGIVVYAIDFLSAGATGAPINPLRTPFVRFAVGLPLQLWLGAVGVMLMMEWANRRPVNASAGGRRDTVQTTGRAPKASLEQTPSMERQRPGAAPAAPSAPEPPPLPPPIP
;
A
#
# COMPACT_ATOMS: atom_id res chain seq x y z
N MET A 1 -30.80 -1.00 -2.40
CA MET A 1 -29.60 -1.78 -1.99
C MET A 1 -28.41 -1.56 -2.94
N ALA A 2 -28.63 -1.51 -4.26
CA ALA A 2 -27.59 -1.21 -5.25
C ALA A 2 -26.95 0.18 -5.05
N ASP A 3 -27.74 1.22 -4.83
CA ASP A 3 -27.26 2.59 -4.65
C ASP A 3 -26.32 2.75 -3.43
N VAL A 4 -26.65 2.08 -2.31
CA VAL A 4 -25.82 2.10 -1.10
C VAL A 4 -24.47 1.40 -1.32
N MET A 5 -24.46 0.32 -2.13
CA MET A 5 -23.23 -0.38 -2.48
C MET A 5 -22.32 0.49 -3.37
N ASP A 6 -22.90 1.16 -4.34
CA ASP A 6 -22.19 2.07 -5.24
C ASP A 6 -21.57 3.25 -4.47
N GLU A 7 -22.30 3.84 -3.51
CA GLU A 7 -21.80 4.91 -2.68
C GLU A 7 -20.61 4.46 -1.82
N ARG A 8 -20.68 3.27 -1.22
CA ARG A 8 -19.59 2.70 -0.45
C ARG A 8 -18.33 2.44 -1.30
N ILE A 9 -18.49 1.89 -2.49
CA ILE A 9 -17.37 1.67 -3.42
C ILE A 9 -16.72 3.01 -3.79
N ARG A 10 -17.51 4.03 -4.05
CA ARG A 10 -17.01 5.38 -4.35
C ARG A 10 -16.21 5.97 -3.18
N ALA A 11 -16.73 5.87 -1.95
CA ALA A 11 -16.04 6.34 -0.77
C ALA A 11 -14.67 5.64 -0.61
N ILE A 12 -14.60 4.34 -0.84
CA ILE A 12 -13.36 3.57 -0.79
C ILE A 12 -12.39 4.00 -1.89
N GLN A 13 -12.86 4.23 -3.12
CA GLN A 13 -12.03 4.71 -4.22
C GLN A 13 -11.39 6.08 -3.90
N ILE A 14 -12.18 7.01 -3.36
CA ILE A 14 -11.67 8.34 -2.95
C ILE A 14 -10.65 8.20 -1.84
N THR A 15 -10.99 7.47 -0.78
CA THR A 15 -10.12 7.33 0.40
C THR A 15 -8.82 6.63 0.03
N SER A 16 -8.89 5.57 -0.79
CA SER A 16 -7.71 4.88 -1.29
C SER A 16 -6.88 5.77 -2.21
N GLY A 17 -7.52 6.47 -3.15
CA GLY A 17 -6.86 7.38 -4.07
C GLY A 17 -6.19 8.55 -3.35
N PHE A 18 -6.86 9.16 -2.37
CA PHE A 18 -6.29 10.21 -1.54
C PHE A 18 -5.12 9.69 -0.71
N GLY A 19 -5.27 8.52 -0.07
CA GLY A 19 -4.21 7.90 0.72
C GLY A 19 -2.93 7.67 -0.10
N PHE A 20 -3.06 7.13 -1.31
CA PHE A 20 -1.93 6.96 -2.21
C PHE A 20 -1.33 8.28 -2.67
N THR A 21 -2.14 9.24 -3.14
CA THR A 21 -1.63 10.49 -3.70
C THR A 21 -0.98 11.37 -2.63
N ALA A 22 -1.66 11.61 -1.52
CA ALA A 22 -1.14 12.43 -0.43
C ALA A 22 0.03 11.74 0.27
N GLY A 23 -0.08 10.44 0.54
CA GLY A 23 0.98 9.66 1.16
C GLY A 23 2.24 9.63 0.31
N ALA A 24 2.12 9.34 -0.99
CA ALA A 24 3.23 9.36 -1.93
C ALA A 24 3.91 10.74 -2.02
N PHE A 25 3.12 11.80 -2.05
CA PHE A 25 3.65 13.17 -2.06
C PHE A 25 4.48 13.48 -0.80
N LEU A 26 3.96 13.15 0.39
CA LEU A 26 4.67 13.39 1.65
C LEU A 26 5.95 12.58 1.76
N VAL A 27 5.91 11.29 1.35
CA VAL A 27 7.13 10.45 1.33
C VAL A 27 8.12 10.97 0.31
N ALA A 28 7.71 11.31 -0.91
CA ALA A 28 8.58 11.88 -1.94
C ALA A 28 9.24 13.17 -1.46
N LEU A 29 8.48 14.11 -0.90
CA LEU A 29 8.99 15.35 -0.34
C LEU A 29 10.07 15.07 0.72
N SER A 30 9.81 14.12 1.61
CA SER A 30 10.73 13.74 2.64
C SER A 30 12.01 13.10 2.08
N LEU A 31 11.94 12.31 0.99
CA LEU A 31 13.11 11.76 0.32
C LEU A 31 14.05 12.85 -0.23
N PHE A 32 13.49 13.97 -0.70
CA PHE A 32 14.30 15.13 -1.15
C PHE A 32 14.94 15.88 0.01
N LEU A 33 14.22 16.00 1.12
CA LEU A 33 14.69 16.75 2.30
C LEU A 33 15.62 15.93 3.21
N TYR A 34 15.63 14.59 3.03
CA TYR A 34 16.44 13.72 3.88
C TYR A 34 17.94 13.96 3.67
N PRO A 35 18.73 14.20 4.72
CA PRO A 35 20.15 14.49 4.58
C PRO A 35 20.90 13.28 4.00
N SER A 36 21.98 13.56 3.26
CA SER A 36 22.90 12.52 2.83
C SER A 36 23.76 12.11 4.02
N LEU A 37 23.62 10.86 4.45
CA LEU A 37 24.38 10.33 5.57
C LEU A 37 25.59 9.51 5.07
N PRO A 38 26.71 9.46 5.81
CA PRO A 38 27.88 8.63 5.49
C PRO A 38 27.57 7.12 5.59
N ALA A 39 28.54 6.27 5.29
CA ALA A 39 28.38 4.82 5.40
C ALA A 39 27.98 4.39 6.82
N ALA A 40 27.22 3.28 6.95
CA ALA A 40 26.61 2.88 8.23
C ALA A 40 27.65 2.55 9.33
N ASN A 41 28.82 2.12 8.94
CA ASN A 41 29.96 1.88 9.85
C ASN A 41 30.64 3.17 10.35
N GLU A 42 30.34 4.31 9.73
CA GLU A 42 30.87 5.62 10.16
C GLU A 42 29.94 6.28 11.20
N THR A 43 29.57 5.54 12.24
CA THR A 43 28.59 5.97 13.24
C THR A 43 28.94 7.30 13.90
N ASN A 44 30.21 7.57 14.13
CA ASN A 44 30.66 8.86 14.71
C ASN A 44 30.39 10.03 13.78
N LYS A 45 30.61 9.87 12.46
CA LYS A 45 30.31 10.92 11.47
C LYS A 45 28.81 11.14 11.33
N ILE A 46 28.02 10.05 11.42
CA ILE A 46 26.56 10.15 11.40
C ILE A 46 26.10 10.93 12.63
N LEU A 47 26.60 10.56 13.80
CA LEU A 47 26.27 11.23 15.05
C LEU A 47 26.61 12.73 14.97
N GLU A 48 27.77 13.08 14.42
CA GLU A 48 28.20 14.47 14.21
C GLU A 48 27.22 15.22 13.25
N ILE A 49 26.83 14.61 12.12
CA ILE A 49 25.89 15.24 11.19
C ILE A 49 24.53 15.44 11.85
N LEU A 50 24.04 14.44 12.57
CA LEU A 50 22.74 14.50 13.23
C LEU A 50 22.74 15.49 14.40
N SER A 51 23.86 15.65 15.11
CA SER A 51 23.99 16.64 16.19
C SER A 51 23.93 18.08 15.68
N LYS A 52 24.32 18.32 14.43
CA LYS A 52 24.25 19.64 13.79
C LYS A 52 22.88 19.95 13.19
N GLN A 53 21.98 18.96 13.10
CA GLN A 53 20.63 19.18 12.61
C GLN A 53 19.79 19.88 13.67
N GLU A 54 19.11 20.94 13.28
CA GLU A 54 18.11 21.56 14.14
C GLU A 54 17.05 20.53 14.52
N SER A 55 16.81 20.35 15.80
CA SER A 55 15.87 19.35 16.33
C SER A 55 14.46 19.48 15.73
N GLY A 56 14.01 20.72 15.48
CA GLY A 56 12.71 21.00 14.87
C GLY A 56 12.60 20.50 13.42
N GLY A 57 13.61 20.75 12.59
CA GLY A 57 13.62 20.28 11.19
C GLY A 57 13.65 18.76 11.08
N TRP A 58 14.43 18.09 11.93
CA TRP A 58 14.48 16.63 12.00
C TRP A 58 13.14 16.02 12.42
N MET A 59 12.49 16.58 13.45
CA MET A 59 11.19 16.14 13.90
C MET A 59 10.11 16.31 12.83
N MET A 60 10.07 17.47 12.15
CA MET A 60 9.11 17.71 11.07
C MET A 60 9.30 16.74 9.91
N LEU A 61 10.53 16.43 9.52
CA LEU A 61 10.83 15.46 8.47
C LEU A 61 10.28 14.06 8.83
N HIS A 62 10.52 13.61 10.06
CA HIS A 62 10.05 12.30 10.50
C HIS A 62 8.53 12.25 10.68
N ALA A 63 7.91 13.32 11.19
CA ALA A 63 6.45 13.43 11.27
C ALA A 63 5.81 13.35 9.88
N THR A 64 6.39 14.03 8.89
CA THR A 64 5.94 13.98 7.50
C THR A 64 6.04 12.57 6.91
N LEU A 65 7.14 11.86 7.18
CA LEU A 65 7.33 10.46 6.77
C LEU A 65 6.31 9.53 7.43
N VAL A 66 6.11 9.65 8.75
CA VAL A 66 5.10 8.85 9.48
C VAL A 66 3.72 9.03 8.88
N LEU A 67 3.31 10.29 8.70
CA LEU A 67 2.01 10.59 8.10
C LEU A 67 1.91 10.03 6.67
N GLY A 68 2.97 10.17 5.87
CA GLY A 68 3.03 9.64 4.52
C GLY A 68 2.84 8.13 4.48
N PHE A 69 3.55 7.36 5.32
CA PHE A 69 3.41 5.89 5.37
C PHE A 69 2.06 5.43 5.90
N VAL A 70 1.48 6.13 6.88
CA VAL A 70 0.11 5.85 7.36
C VAL A 70 -0.91 6.04 6.23
N LEU A 71 -0.81 7.15 5.49
CA LEU A 71 -1.69 7.41 4.35
C LEU A 71 -1.53 6.37 3.24
N VAL A 72 -0.30 5.95 2.92
CA VAL A 72 -0.03 4.88 1.96
C VAL A 72 -0.66 3.56 2.42
N ALA A 73 -0.55 3.21 3.71
CA ALA A 73 -1.18 2.00 4.26
C ALA A 73 -2.71 2.04 4.16
N ILE A 74 -3.33 3.21 4.41
CA ILE A 74 -4.77 3.44 4.18
C ILE A 74 -5.11 3.24 2.70
N GLY A 75 -4.30 3.80 1.80
CA GLY A 75 -4.45 3.62 0.36
C GLY A 75 -4.47 2.15 -0.06
N PHE A 76 -3.50 1.36 0.42
CA PHE A 76 -3.43 -0.08 0.14
C PHE A 76 -4.58 -0.87 0.75
N THR A 77 -5.03 -0.52 1.95
CA THR A 77 -6.19 -1.17 2.58
C THR A 77 -7.45 -0.99 1.73
N GLY A 78 -7.71 0.23 1.29
CA GLY A 78 -8.84 0.50 0.38
C GLY A 78 -8.69 -0.18 -0.97
N TYR A 79 -7.48 -0.17 -1.55
CA TYR A 79 -7.19 -0.86 -2.80
C TYR A 79 -7.37 -2.39 -2.69
N GLY A 80 -6.91 -2.98 -1.60
CA GLY A 80 -7.15 -4.39 -1.28
C GLY A 80 -8.65 -4.71 -1.22
N PHE A 81 -9.44 -3.85 -0.60
CA PHE A 81 -10.89 -4.02 -0.58
C PHE A 81 -11.52 -3.98 -1.98
N LEU A 82 -11.09 -3.06 -2.85
CA LEU A 82 -11.53 -3.00 -4.25
C LEU A 82 -11.19 -4.28 -5.01
N LEU A 83 -10.00 -4.85 -4.79
CA LEU A 83 -9.59 -6.13 -5.37
C LEU A 83 -10.42 -7.30 -4.84
N HIS A 84 -10.76 -7.29 -3.56
CA HIS A 84 -11.63 -8.30 -2.96
C HIS A 84 -13.01 -8.29 -3.64
N LEU A 85 -13.61 -7.11 -3.83
CA LEU A 85 -14.88 -6.96 -4.55
C LEU A 85 -14.81 -7.45 -6.01
N LYS A 86 -13.62 -7.39 -6.64
CA LYS A 86 -13.37 -7.93 -7.98
C LYS A 86 -12.98 -9.43 -7.99
N GLY A 87 -13.14 -10.13 -6.87
CA GLY A 87 -12.91 -11.58 -6.77
C GLY A 87 -11.43 -11.96 -6.67
N SER A 88 -10.57 -11.09 -6.17
CA SER A 88 -9.13 -11.35 -5.94
C SER A 88 -8.79 -11.34 -4.45
N SER A 89 -9.49 -12.17 -3.66
CA SER A 89 -9.37 -12.17 -2.19
C SER A 89 -7.96 -12.49 -1.69
N GLY A 90 -7.24 -13.43 -2.33
CA GLY A 90 -5.87 -13.78 -1.93
C GLY A 90 -4.90 -12.61 -2.10
N ALA A 91 -4.92 -11.94 -3.26
CA ALA A 91 -4.09 -10.76 -3.48
C ALA A 91 -4.48 -9.60 -2.54
N ALA A 92 -5.78 -9.40 -2.33
CA ALA A 92 -6.28 -8.39 -1.39
C ALA A 92 -5.73 -8.58 0.02
N SER A 93 -5.73 -9.82 0.53
CA SER A 93 -5.20 -10.16 1.86
C SER A 93 -3.69 -9.90 1.95
N ILE A 94 -2.92 -10.32 0.94
CA ILE A 94 -1.46 -10.11 0.90
C ILE A 94 -1.16 -8.59 0.89
N ILE A 95 -1.81 -7.84 0.01
CA ILE A 95 -1.60 -6.39 -0.11
C ILE A 95 -1.90 -5.69 1.21
N THR A 96 -3.07 -5.97 1.79
CA THR A 96 -3.49 -5.33 3.05
C THR A 96 -2.56 -5.71 4.21
N ALA A 97 -2.25 -7.00 4.38
CA ALA A 97 -1.37 -7.45 5.46
C ALA A 97 0.03 -6.85 5.33
N CYS A 98 0.65 -6.95 4.15
CA CYS A 98 2.00 -6.41 3.92
C CYS A 98 2.04 -4.89 4.08
N ALA A 99 1.03 -4.16 3.60
CA ALA A 99 1.00 -2.71 3.71
C ALA A 99 0.76 -2.24 5.15
N VAL A 100 -0.15 -2.88 5.89
CA VAL A 100 -0.43 -2.53 7.29
C VAL A 100 0.77 -2.86 8.17
N ILE A 101 1.34 -4.06 8.07
CA ILE A 101 2.50 -4.44 8.88
C ILE A 101 3.71 -3.58 8.51
N GLY A 102 4.03 -3.45 7.21
CA GLY A 102 5.16 -2.64 6.74
C GLY A 102 5.00 -1.17 7.09
N GLY A 103 3.82 -0.59 6.89
CA GLY A 103 3.51 0.79 7.25
C GLY A 103 3.58 1.05 8.75
N THR A 104 3.08 0.11 9.57
CA THR A 104 3.17 0.20 11.04
C THR A 104 4.60 0.13 11.53
N LEU A 105 5.42 -0.77 10.98
CA LEU A 105 6.84 -0.85 11.30
C LEU A 105 7.55 0.46 10.95
N TRP A 106 7.34 1.00 9.75
CA TRP A 106 7.89 2.31 9.37
C TRP A 106 7.46 3.42 10.33
N ALA A 107 6.16 3.52 10.61
CA ALA A 107 5.62 4.54 11.50
C ALA A 107 6.20 4.41 12.92
N ALA A 108 6.29 3.18 13.45
CA ALA A 108 6.85 2.93 14.78
C ALA A 108 8.32 3.35 14.88
N PHE A 109 9.15 2.97 13.88
CA PHE A 109 10.56 3.33 13.89
C PHE A 109 10.81 4.82 13.69
N LEU A 110 10.09 5.45 12.78
CA LEU A 110 10.20 6.88 12.57
C LEU A 110 9.70 7.67 13.78
N SER A 111 8.65 7.19 14.46
CA SER A 111 8.17 7.79 15.71
C SER A 111 9.16 7.64 16.85
N ALA A 112 9.88 6.51 16.92
CA ALA A 112 10.94 6.33 17.92
C ALA A 112 12.06 7.38 17.79
N GLU A 113 12.31 7.90 16.59
CA GLU A 113 13.28 8.98 16.37
C GLU A 113 12.95 10.26 17.16
N PHE A 114 11.68 10.52 17.45
CA PHE A 114 11.30 11.69 18.25
C PHE A 114 11.83 11.64 19.69
N PHE A 115 11.94 10.43 20.24
CA PHE A 115 12.34 10.23 21.63
C PHE A 115 13.77 9.72 21.78
N VAL A 116 14.12 8.72 20.98
CA VAL A 116 15.40 8.01 21.09
C VAL A 116 16.55 8.90 20.61
N HIS A 117 16.36 9.60 19.50
CA HIS A 117 17.42 10.43 18.94
C HIS A 117 17.84 11.57 19.89
N PRO A 118 16.94 12.45 20.40
CA PRO A 118 17.32 13.48 21.35
C PRO A 118 17.94 12.94 22.64
N PHE A 119 17.44 11.79 23.13
CA PHE A 119 17.99 11.14 24.32
C PHE A 119 19.43 10.68 24.10
N ILE A 120 19.71 9.99 22.99
CA ILE A 120 21.06 9.52 22.66
C ILE A 120 22.01 10.70 22.44
N MET A 121 21.56 11.78 21.79
CA MET A 121 22.36 12.98 21.56
C MET A 121 22.74 13.65 22.87
N ASN A 122 21.81 13.79 23.80
CA ASN A 122 22.09 14.33 25.13
C ASN A 122 23.08 13.42 25.88
N LEU A 123 22.88 12.12 25.86
CA LEU A 123 23.78 11.17 26.50
C LEU A 123 25.19 11.21 25.89
N ALA A 124 25.31 11.31 24.56
CA ALA A 124 26.58 11.40 23.86
C ALA A 124 27.35 12.70 24.21
N SER A 125 26.65 13.77 24.60
CA SER A 125 27.27 15.00 25.07
C SER A 125 27.82 14.89 26.51
N LEU A 126 27.22 14.05 27.35
CA LEU A 126 27.60 13.81 28.73
C LEU A 126 28.66 12.68 28.86
N GLU A 127 28.39 11.58 28.19
CA GLU A 127 29.21 10.36 28.18
C GLU A 127 29.43 9.87 26.74
N PRO A 128 30.45 10.40 26.02
CA PRO A 128 30.61 10.12 24.58
C PRO A 128 30.75 8.62 24.25
N GLY A 129 31.42 7.84 25.08
CA GLY A 129 31.61 6.40 24.86
C GLY A 129 30.30 5.62 24.92
N LEU A 130 29.49 5.85 25.96
CA LEU A 130 28.19 5.22 26.13
C LEU A 130 27.20 5.69 25.10
N GLY A 131 27.16 6.99 24.82
CA GLY A 131 26.30 7.56 23.78
C GLY A 131 26.55 6.97 22.39
N THR A 132 27.83 6.85 21.99
CA THR A 132 28.20 6.23 20.72
C THR A 132 27.82 4.75 20.66
N MET A 133 28.04 4.01 21.75
CA MET A 133 27.67 2.58 21.81
C MET A 133 26.15 2.38 21.64
N LEU A 134 25.35 3.13 22.39
CA LEU A 134 23.89 3.05 22.32
C LEU A 134 23.37 3.51 20.96
N PHE A 135 23.96 4.57 20.39
CA PHE A 135 23.62 5.02 19.05
C PHE A 135 23.90 3.94 18.01
N THR A 136 25.06 3.28 18.09
CA THR A 136 25.44 2.22 17.17
C THR A 136 24.45 1.05 17.24
N LEU A 137 24.12 0.58 18.45
CA LEU A 137 23.16 -0.51 18.67
C LEU A 137 21.78 -0.16 18.11
N TYR A 138 21.27 1.02 18.48
CA TYR A 138 19.99 1.53 17.98
C TYR A 138 19.97 1.64 16.46
N TRP A 139 21.06 2.14 15.88
CA TRP A 139 21.19 2.34 14.44
C TRP A 139 21.12 1.05 13.65
N PHE A 140 21.85 0.01 14.07
CA PHE A 140 21.81 -1.30 13.41
C PHE A 140 20.44 -1.98 13.53
N TRP A 141 19.84 -1.92 14.70
CA TRP A 141 18.51 -2.45 14.92
C TRP A 141 17.46 -1.77 14.02
N LYS A 142 17.53 -0.44 13.95
CA LYS A 142 16.67 0.36 13.06
C LYS A 142 16.83 -0.02 11.60
N LEU A 143 18.06 -0.22 11.13
CA LEU A 143 18.29 -0.59 9.72
C LEU A 143 17.64 -1.93 9.36
N GLY A 144 17.76 -2.94 10.23
CA GLY A 144 17.12 -4.24 10.02
C GLY A 144 15.59 -4.15 9.94
N ALA A 145 15.00 -3.37 10.82
CA ALA A 145 13.56 -3.18 10.85
C ALA A 145 13.02 -2.39 9.65
N ILE A 146 13.74 -1.35 9.23
CA ILE A 146 13.43 -0.59 8.01
C ILE A 146 13.52 -1.48 6.78
N ALA A 147 14.53 -2.35 6.69
CA ALA A 147 14.66 -3.28 5.58
C ALA A 147 13.47 -4.25 5.50
N LEU A 148 13.05 -4.83 6.64
CA LEU A 148 11.87 -5.68 6.71
C LEU A 148 10.60 -4.93 6.29
N ALA A 149 10.40 -3.73 6.83
CA ALA A 149 9.25 -2.90 6.50
C ALA A 149 9.21 -2.53 5.00
N ALA A 150 10.37 -2.22 4.41
CA ALA A 150 10.51 -1.93 2.98
C ALA A 150 10.16 -3.15 2.12
N VAL A 151 10.66 -4.34 2.45
CA VAL A 151 10.34 -5.58 1.73
C VAL A 151 8.84 -5.86 1.76
N LEU A 152 8.17 -5.68 2.90
CA LEU A 152 6.72 -5.83 3.02
C LEU A 152 5.97 -4.82 2.14
N LEU A 153 6.34 -3.54 2.17
CA LEU A 153 5.70 -2.52 1.35
C LEU A 153 5.93 -2.76 -0.15
N PHE A 154 7.13 -3.16 -0.56
CA PHE A 154 7.41 -3.53 -1.95
C PHE A 154 6.61 -4.76 -2.38
N THR A 155 6.43 -5.74 -1.50
CA THR A 155 5.56 -6.89 -1.75
C THR A 155 4.11 -6.44 -1.97
N ALA A 156 3.61 -5.50 -1.16
CA ALA A 156 2.28 -4.92 -1.37
C ALA A 156 2.16 -4.21 -2.72
N VAL A 157 3.18 -3.42 -3.13
CA VAL A 157 3.22 -2.74 -4.44
C VAL A 157 3.24 -3.75 -5.58
N ALA A 158 4.10 -4.77 -5.53
CA ALA A 158 4.19 -5.79 -6.57
C ALA A 158 2.86 -6.55 -6.73
N ALA A 159 2.27 -6.98 -5.62
CA ALA A 159 0.98 -7.67 -5.62
C ALA A 159 -0.15 -6.75 -6.13
N ALA A 160 -0.17 -5.47 -5.73
CA ALA A 160 -1.15 -4.49 -6.20
C ALA A 160 -0.99 -4.21 -7.70
N GLY A 161 0.25 -4.10 -8.18
CA GLY A 161 0.56 -3.93 -9.60
C GLY A 161 0.01 -5.07 -10.44
N LEU A 162 0.36 -6.31 -10.11
CA LEU A 162 -0.04 -7.49 -10.86
C LEU A 162 -1.54 -7.79 -10.74
N ALA A 163 -2.08 -7.79 -9.52
CA ALA A 163 -3.50 -8.08 -9.30
C ALA A 163 -4.39 -6.97 -9.85
N GLY A 164 -4.00 -5.71 -9.70
CA GLY A 164 -4.76 -4.58 -10.23
C GLY A 164 -4.86 -4.59 -11.75
N THR A 165 -3.78 -4.94 -12.43
CA THR A 165 -3.77 -5.13 -13.89
C THR A 165 -4.69 -6.28 -14.31
N SER A 166 -4.57 -7.44 -13.68
CA SER A 166 -5.37 -8.63 -14.02
C SER A 166 -6.87 -8.43 -13.78
N ARG A 167 -7.25 -7.50 -12.91
CA ARG A 167 -8.63 -7.17 -12.56
C ARG A 167 -9.14 -5.87 -13.17
N GLY A 168 -8.36 -5.25 -14.06
CA GLY A 168 -8.73 -4.02 -14.75
C GLY A 168 -8.92 -2.81 -13.82
N LEU A 169 -8.18 -2.76 -12.70
CA LEU A 169 -8.14 -1.59 -11.81
C LEU A 169 -7.10 -0.57 -12.25
N GLN A 170 -6.17 -0.96 -13.10
CA GLN A 170 -5.14 -0.10 -13.63
C GLN A 170 -4.64 -0.60 -14.99
N PRO A 171 -4.06 0.29 -15.83
CA PRO A 171 -3.49 -0.08 -17.12
C PRO A 171 -2.32 -1.06 -16.96
N VAL A 172 -2.12 -1.91 -17.96
CA VAL A 172 -1.08 -2.96 -17.97
C VAL A 172 0.31 -2.39 -17.72
N TRP A 173 0.68 -1.30 -18.42
CA TRP A 173 1.99 -0.67 -18.30
C TRP A 173 2.23 -0.11 -16.89
N LEU A 174 1.19 0.44 -16.24
CA LEU A 174 1.30 0.98 -14.89
C LEU A 174 1.47 -0.15 -13.87
N GLY A 175 0.71 -1.23 -13.99
CA GLY A 175 0.82 -2.38 -13.09
C GLY A 175 2.18 -3.07 -13.16
N TRP A 176 2.68 -3.35 -14.36
CA TRP A 176 4.01 -3.92 -14.54
C TRP A 176 5.13 -2.98 -14.11
N GLY A 177 4.98 -1.67 -14.35
CA GLY A 177 5.91 -0.65 -13.86
C GLY A 177 6.04 -0.67 -12.34
N GLY A 178 4.92 -0.71 -11.60
CA GLY A 178 4.92 -0.84 -10.15
C GLY A 178 5.57 -2.14 -9.67
N ALA A 179 5.21 -3.27 -10.29
CA ALA A 179 5.81 -4.57 -9.97
C ALA A 179 7.32 -4.59 -10.21
N PHE A 180 7.79 -4.02 -11.32
CA PHE A 180 9.22 -3.94 -11.65
C PHE A 180 10.00 -3.14 -10.60
N PHE A 181 9.57 -1.92 -10.28
CA PHE A 181 10.26 -1.10 -9.29
C PHE A 181 10.18 -1.68 -7.88
N ALA A 182 9.09 -2.39 -7.55
CA ALA A 182 8.98 -3.09 -6.28
C ALA A 182 9.97 -4.26 -6.18
N VAL A 183 10.07 -5.09 -7.21
CA VAL A 183 11.05 -6.18 -7.26
C VAL A 183 12.48 -5.64 -7.21
N LEU A 184 12.78 -4.58 -7.98
CA LEU A 184 14.08 -3.91 -7.93
C LEU A 184 14.38 -3.41 -6.50
N GLY A 185 13.41 -2.84 -5.81
CA GLY A 185 13.53 -2.42 -4.42
C GLY A 185 13.86 -3.59 -3.49
N ILE A 186 13.13 -4.71 -3.60
CA ILE A 186 13.41 -5.92 -2.81
C ILE A 186 14.83 -6.41 -3.05
N VAL A 187 15.27 -6.49 -4.31
CA VAL A 187 16.62 -6.94 -4.66
C VAL A 187 17.68 -6.02 -4.06
N VAL A 188 17.50 -4.70 -4.18
CA VAL A 188 18.43 -3.72 -3.61
C VAL A 188 18.55 -3.88 -2.09
N TYR A 189 17.41 -4.02 -1.38
CA TYR A 189 17.42 -4.22 0.07
C TYR A 189 17.98 -5.59 0.47
N ALA A 190 17.76 -6.63 -0.32
CA ALA A 190 18.34 -7.95 -0.09
C ALA A 190 19.88 -7.94 -0.25
N ILE A 191 20.39 -7.29 -1.31
CA ILE A 191 21.84 -7.12 -1.54
C ILE A 191 22.46 -6.34 -0.37
N ASP A 192 21.78 -5.27 0.07
CA ASP A 192 22.23 -4.46 1.20
C ASP A 192 22.33 -5.29 2.49
N PHE A 193 21.29 -6.07 2.78
CA PHE A 193 21.26 -6.94 3.94
C PHE A 193 22.36 -8.03 3.91
N LEU A 194 22.55 -8.66 2.75
CA LEU A 194 23.59 -9.67 2.56
C LEU A 194 25.00 -9.07 2.62
N SER A 195 25.22 -7.90 2.06
CA SER A 195 26.50 -7.20 2.11
C SER A 195 26.84 -6.75 3.54
N ALA A 196 25.82 -6.35 4.33
CA ALA A 196 25.99 -6.05 5.74
C ALA A 196 26.48 -7.26 6.54
N GLY A 197 25.95 -8.46 6.26
CA GLY A 197 26.42 -9.69 6.88
C GLY A 197 27.87 -10.05 6.52
N ALA A 198 28.30 -9.75 5.29
CA ALA A 198 29.64 -10.06 4.81
C ALA A 198 30.71 -9.04 5.24
N THR A 199 30.35 -7.75 5.32
CA THR A 199 31.31 -6.66 5.56
C THR A 199 31.21 -6.05 6.97
N GLY A 200 30.20 -6.45 7.76
CA GLY A 200 29.85 -5.80 9.03
C GLY A 200 29.36 -4.37 8.89
N ALA A 201 29.17 -3.89 7.64
CA ALA A 201 28.80 -2.52 7.34
C ALA A 201 27.59 -2.49 6.43
N PRO A 202 26.35 -2.43 6.97
CA PRO A 202 25.16 -2.32 6.16
C PRO A 202 25.22 -1.03 5.35
N ILE A 203 25.06 -1.17 4.02
CA ILE A 203 24.85 -0.05 3.13
C ILE A 203 23.39 0.39 3.34
N ASN A 204 23.17 1.51 3.98
CA ASN A 204 21.79 2.00 4.14
C ASN A 204 21.25 2.46 2.77
N PRO A 205 20.26 1.79 2.19
CA PRO A 205 19.74 2.15 0.87
C PRO A 205 19.09 3.54 0.85
N LEU A 206 18.60 4.05 1.98
CA LEU A 206 18.13 5.44 2.08
C LEU A 206 19.29 6.47 1.99
N ARG A 207 20.53 6.02 2.10
CA ARG A 207 21.69 6.92 2.10
C ARG A 207 22.22 7.20 0.71
N THR A 208 22.20 6.21 -0.17
CA THR A 208 22.68 6.43 -1.52
C THR A 208 21.63 7.23 -2.29
N PRO A 209 21.96 8.42 -2.80
CA PRO A 209 21.05 9.19 -3.63
C PRO A 209 20.48 8.34 -4.78
N PHE A 210 21.31 7.43 -5.30
CA PHE A 210 20.88 6.50 -6.35
C PHE A 210 19.65 5.67 -5.92
N VAL A 211 19.67 5.03 -4.76
CA VAL A 211 18.53 4.19 -4.32
C VAL A 211 17.29 5.03 -4.03
N ARG A 212 17.48 6.21 -3.40
CA ARG A 212 16.37 7.13 -3.18
C ARG A 212 15.69 7.54 -4.47
N PHE A 213 16.47 7.89 -5.49
CA PHE A 213 15.94 8.45 -6.74
C PHE A 213 15.65 7.39 -7.80
N ALA A 214 16.40 6.29 -7.84
CA ALA A 214 16.17 5.23 -8.82
C ALA A 214 15.09 4.22 -8.41
N VAL A 215 14.84 4.03 -7.12
CA VAL A 215 13.83 3.09 -6.61
C VAL A 215 12.73 3.82 -5.85
N GLY A 216 13.09 4.64 -4.86
CA GLY A 216 12.12 5.28 -3.98
C GLY A 216 11.20 6.24 -4.73
N LEU A 217 11.74 7.16 -5.52
CA LEU A 217 10.95 8.15 -6.25
C LEU A 217 10.02 7.54 -7.31
N PRO A 218 10.46 6.61 -8.19
CA PRO A 218 9.55 5.94 -9.13
C PRO A 218 8.39 5.21 -8.44
N LEU A 219 8.62 4.62 -7.27
CA LEU A 219 7.56 4.01 -6.48
C LEU A 219 6.53 5.03 -5.98
N GLN A 220 7.00 6.18 -5.51
CA GLN A 220 6.08 7.26 -5.09
C GLN A 220 5.30 7.83 -6.28
N LEU A 221 5.94 7.98 -7.45
CA LEU A 221 5.26 8.38 -8.67
C LEU A 221 4.21 7.35 -9.10
N TRP A 222 4.51 6.07 -8.98
CA TRP A 222 3.56 5.00 -9.25
C TRP A 222 2.35 5.06 -8.30
N LEU A 223 2.59 5.18 -6.97
CA LEU A 223 1.52 5.32 -5.98
C LEU A 223 0.64 6.55 -6.27
N GLY A 224 1.27 7.68 -6.56
CA GLY A 224 0.56 8.91 -6.93
C GLY A 224 -0.29 8.72 -8.18
N ALA A 225 0.24 8.09 -9.23
CA ALA A 225 -0.48 7.82 -10.47
C ALA A 225 -1.69 6.89 -10.25
N VAL A 226 -1.53 5.81 -9.50
CA VAL A 226 -2.64 4.91 -9.13
C VAL A 226 -3.68 5.67 -8.30
N GLY A 227 -3.25 6.50 -7.36
CA GLY A 227 -4.14 7.30 -6.53
C GLY A 227 -4.98 8.29 -7.33
N VAL A 228 -4.34 9.05 -8.22
CA VAL A 228 -5.04 9.98 -9.13
C VAL A 228 -6.02 9.24 -10.03
N MET A 229 -5.61 8.10 -10.59
CA MET A 229 -6.46 7.29 -11.45
C MET A 229 -7.73 6.81 -10.73
N LEU A 230 -7.60 6.32 -9.47
CA LEU A 230 -8.75 5.92 -8.66
C LEU A 230 -9.72 7.08 -8.42
N MET A 231 -9.19 8.27 -8.15
CA MET A 231 -10.02 9.47 -7.96
C MET A 231 -10.68 9.93 -9.26
N MET A 232 -9.98 9.85 -10.41
CA MET A 232 -10.53 10.19 -11.72
C MET A 232 -11.63 9.20 -12.15
N GLU A 233 -11.44 7.91 -11.92
CA GLU A 233 -12.47 6.90 -12.21
C GLU A 233 -13.74 7.18 -11.40
N TRP A 234 -13.60 7.60 -10.16
CA TRP A 234 -14.73 8.07 -9.36
C TRP A 234 -15.41 9.29 -9.97
N ALA A 235 -14.65 10.31 -10.39
CA ALA A 235 -15.21 11.54 -10.96
C ALA A 235 -15.99 11.30 -12.25
N ASN A 236 -15.57 10.31 -13.05
CA ASN A 236 -16.22 9.95 -14.30
C ASN A 236 -17.50 9.10 -14.12
N ARG A 237 -17.66 8.42 -12.98
CA ARG A 237 -18.89 7.70 -12.63
C ARG A 237 -19.93 8.64 -12.02
N ARG A 238 -20.34 9.70 -12.76
CA ARG A 238 -21.43 10.57 -12.30
C ARG A 238 -22.71 9.77 -12.16
N PRO A 239 -23.52 10.00 -11.10
CA PRO A 239 -24.82 9.34 -11.00
C PRO A 239 -25.67 9.73 -12.21
N VAL A 240 -26.08 8.74 -12.97
CA VAL A 240 -26.94 8.89 -14.17
C VAL A 240 -28.27 9.58 -13.81
N ASN A 241 -28.61 9.68 -12.53
CA ASN A 241 -29.90 10.17 -12.04
C ASN A 241 -29.97 11.68 -11.77
N ALA A 242 -28.89 12.44 -11.90
CA ALA A 242 -28.94 13.89 -11.66
C ALA A 242 -29.59 14.68 -12.81
N SER A 243 -29.73 14.10 -13.99
CA SER A 243 -30.33 14.73 -15.17
C SER A 243 -31.79 14.33 -15.48
N ALA A 244 -32.33 13.33 -14.76
CA ALA A 244 -33.70 12.86 -14.98
C ALA A 244 -34.78 13.66 -14.19
N GLY A 245 -34.38 14.64 -13.39
CA GLY A 245 -35.29 15.46 -12.56
C GLY A 245 -35.91 16.66 -13.29
N GLY A 246 -35.62 16.88 -14.59
CA GLY A 246 -35.96 18.10 -15.28
C GLY A 246 -36.88 18.02 -16.50
N ARG A 247 -37.41 16.86 -16.85
CA ARG A 247 -38.33 16.78 -18.00
C ARG A 247 -39.55 15.92 -17.65
N ARG A 248 -40.49 16.52 -16.91
CA ARG A 248 -41.91 16.11 -17.02
C ARG A 248 -42.40 16.56 -18.40
N ASP A 249 -42.17 15.73 -19.39
CA ASP A 249 -42.88 15.87 -20.67
C ASP A 249 -44.37 15.60 -20.39
N THR A 250 -45.12 16.64 -20.51
CA THR A 250 -46.59 16.58 -20.68
C THR A 250 -46.90 15.66 -21.86
N VAL A 251 -47.21 14.41 -21.56
CA VAL A 251 -47.72 13.48 -22.55
C VAL A 251 -49.13 13.94 -22.91
N GLN A 252 -49.24 14.62 -24.05
CA GLN A 252 -50.51 14.84 -24.71
C GLN A 252 -51.11 13.46 -25.04
N THR A 253 -52.22 13.17 -24.37
CA THR A 253 -53.15 12.11 -24.71
C THR A 253 -53.79 12.43 -26.04
N THR A 254 -53.25 11.94 -27.15
CA THR A 254 -54.00 11.78 -28.41
C THR A 254 -54.27 10.30 -28.60
N GLY A 255 -55.54 9.98 -28.46
CA GLY A 255 -56.04 8.63 -28.63
C GLY A 255 -55.81 8.09 -30.03
N ARG A 256 -55.25 6.89 -30.12
CA ARG A 256 -55.39 6.01 -31.25
C ARG A 256 -55.24 4.56 -30.76
N ALA A 257 -56.34 3.86 -30.79
CA ALA A 257 -56.38 2.42 -30.49
C ALA A 257 -55.57 1.63 -31.54
N PRO A 258 -54.71 0.69 -31.13
CA PRO A 258 -54.19 -0.31 -32.06
C PRO A 258 -55.08 -1.57 -32.06
N LYS A 259 -55.32 -2.03 -33.25
CA LYS A 259 -55.95 -3.31 -33.60
C LYS A 259 -55.19 -4.49 -33.03
N ALA A 260 -55.96 -5.44 -32.50
CA ALA A 260 -55.50 -6.78 -32.14
C ALA A 260 -54.87 -7.50 -33.32
N SER A 261 -53.72 -8.08 -33.14
CA SER A 261 -53.18 -9.17 -33.92
C SER A 261 -52.75 -10.27 -32.97
N LEU A 262 -53.55 -11.34 -32.98
CA LEU A 262 -53.28 -12.62 -32.36
C LEU A 262 -52.17 -13.30 -33.16
N GLU A 263 -51.03 -13.52 -32.55
CA GLU A 263 -50.08 -14.52 -33.04
C GLU A 263 -49.57 -15.35 -31.86
N GLN A 264 -49.89 -16.62 -31.96
CA GLN A 264 -49.60 -17.69 -31.02
C GLN A 264 -48.09 -17.96 -31.01
N THR A 265 -47.49 -17.99 -29.84
CA THR A 265 -46.13 -18.51 -29.64
C THR A 265 -46.19 -19.82 -28.84
N PRO A 266 -45.51 -20.87 -29.29
CA PRO A 266 -45.61 -22.18 -28.66
C PRO A 266 -44.87 -22.25 -27.32
N SER A 267 -45.47 -22.98 -26.39
CA SER A 267 -44.98 -23.33 -25.07
C SER A 267 -43.62 -24.04 -25.13
N MET A 268 -42.56 -23.43 -24.64
CA MET A 268 -41.30 -24.11 -24.30
C MET A 268 -41.43 -24.78 -22.93
N GLU A 269 -41.46 -26.09 -23.00
CA GLU A 269 -41.42 -27.06 -21.91
C GLU A 269 -40.16 -26.79 -21.01
N ARG A 270 -40.39 -26.43 -19.75
CA ARG A 270 -39.32 -26.27 -18.75
C ARG A 270 -38.75 -27.64 -18.40
N GLN A 271 -37.58 -27.98 -18.94
CA GLN A 271 -36.74 -29.06 -18.41
C GLN A 271 -36.25 -28.66 -17.01
N ARG A 272 -36.61 -29.47 -16.00
CA ARG A 272 -36.03 -29.40 -14.65
C ARG A 272 -34.55 -29.79 -14.71
N PRO A 273 -33.63 -29.01 -14.08
CA PRO A 273 -32.27 -29.47 -13.92
C PRO A 273 -32.23 -30.67 -12.95
N GLY A 274 -31.56 -31.73 -13.38
CA GLY A 274 -31.31 -32.92 -12.56
C GLY A 274 -30.53 -32.62 -11.28
N ALA A 275 -30.80 -33.44 -10.27
CA ALA A 275 -30.15 -33.41 -8.98
C ALA A 275 -28.63 -33.55 -9.13
N ALA A 276 -27.89 -32.66 -8.42
CA ALA A 276 -26.44 -32.73 -8.32
C ALA A 276 -26.00 -34.01 -7.58
N PRO A 277 -24.91 -34.67 -7.99
CA PRO A 277 -24.38 -35.81 -7.28
C PRO A 277 -23.86 -35.38 -5.89
N ALA A 278 -24.05 -36.25 -4.88
CA ALA A 278 -23.63 -36.06 -3.52
C ALA A 278 -22.09 -35.85 -3.44
N ALA A 279 -21.66 -34.87 -2.66
CA ALA A 279 -20.27 -34.60 -2.41
C ALA A 279 -19.61 -35.79 -1.68
N PRO A 280 -18.35 -36.15 -2.02
CA PRO A 280 -17.62 -37.17 -1.29
C PRO A 280 -17.38 -36.74 0.16
N SER A 281 -17.56 -37.69 1.09
CA SER A 281 -17.31 -37.54 2.51
C SER A 281 -15.86 -37.12 2.79
N ALA A 282 -15.68 -36.13 3.68
CA ALA A 282 -14.36 -35.65 4.10
C ALA A 282 -13.54 -36.79 4.74
N PRO A 283 -12.22 -36.85 4.51
CA PRO A 283 -11.36 -37.83 5.14
C PRO A 283 -11.29 -37.60 6.66
N GLU A 284 -11.27 -38.73 7.39
CA GLU A 284 -11.17 -38.76 8.85
C GLU A 284 -9.86 -38.14 9.33
N PRO A 285 -9.86 -37.29 10.39
CA PRO A 285 -8.65 -36.70 10.91
C PRO A 285 -7.69 -37.74 11.48
N PRO A 286 -6.36 -37.57 11.33
CA PRO A 286 -5.37 -38.50 11.84
C PRO A 286 -5.43 -38.59 13.39
N PRO A 287 -5.10 -39.76 13.97
CA PRO A 287 -5.10 -39.96 15.42
C PRO A 287 -4.07 -39.08 16.12
N LEU A 288 -4.42 -38.56 17.29
CA LEU A 288 -3.56 -37.73 18.13
C LEU A 288 -2.30 -38.51 18.58
N PRO A 289 -1.13 -37.87 18.62
CA PRO A 289 0.09 -38.51 19.12
C PRO A 289 -0.04 -38.83 20.62
N PRO A 290 0.63 -39.91 21.12
CA PRO A 290 0.61 -40.26 22.53
C PRO A 290 1.28 -39.18 23.39
N PRO A 291 0.86 -39.03 24.66
CA PRO A 291 1.45 -38.07 25.58
C PRO A 291 2.94 -38.42 25.83
N ILE A 292 3.76 -37.36 25.76
CA ILE A 292 5.20 -37.45 26.07
C ILE A 292 5.36 -37.73 27.58
N PRO A 293 6.24 -38.68 27.96
CA PRO A 293 6.45 -39.03 29.35
C PRO A 293 7.10 -37.93 30.19
#